data_5c6399aa4165fd59173d8074860d1963
#
_entry.id   5c6399aa4165fd59173d8074860d1963
#
_cell.length_a   1.000
_cell.length_b   1.000
_cell.length_c   1.000
_cell.angle_alpha   90.00
_cell.angle_beta   90.00
_cell.angle_gamma   90.00
#
_symmetry.space_group_name_H-M   'P 1'
#
loop_
_entity.id
_entity.type
_entity.pdbx_description
1 polymer ?
#
loop_
_entity_poly.entity_id
_entity_poly.type
_entity_poly.pdbx_seq_one_letter_code
_entity_poly.pdbx_strand_id
1 'polypeptide(L)'
;SSRGLGDVYKRQVNTVYDGKGESDGFSGLGDEEVTLTDTTVSASVLKDLYENGTTGTIDASSVHTVSGTGTTITNANAVYASGRFTGLGSENVTITDTGSAGDGNGVVVADLNTLNGYTTGNVDAGTISFLEGKISALNTAYGSASALGNGISGLGNETVTIDDTASIDASALNTLNGYTTGNVDATTAESFTGTISDLNTLYAAAASSGDGIKGLGSEAATVTDSSVSASDLNTLNTNTDYNITVNATAISGSLSDVSTLYGNKAGDSDADTDGFTGLGNEAITLTDTGSVAANTLTTIALSLIHI
;
A
#
# COMPACT_ATOMS: atom_id res chain seq x y z
N SER A 1 -31.31 23.65 -17.44
CA SER A 1 -30.72 22.67 -16.54
C SER A 1 -31.72 21.52 -16.40
N SER A 2 -31.51 20.46 -17.21
CA SER A 2 -32.28 19.23 -17.13
C SER A 2 -31.79 18.43 -15.92
N ARG A 3 -32.46 18.54 -14.78
CA ARG A 3 -32.40 17.48 -13.77
C ARG A 3 -32.97 16.25 -14.44
N GLY A 4 -32.13 15.21 -14.63
CA GLY A 4 -32.56 14.01 -15.33
C GLY A 4 -33.74 13.36 -14.61
N LEU A 5 -34.71 12.89 -15.39
CA LEU A 5 -35.88 12.17 -14.89
C LEU A 5 -35.51 11.00 -13.97
N GLY A 6 -34.32 10.40 -14.14
CA GLY A 6 -33.78 9.33 -13.28
C GLY A 6 -33.67 9.65 -11.79
N ASP A 7 -33.30 10.88 -11.41
CA ASP A 7 -33.21 11.26 -10.00
C ASP A 7 -34.58 11.38 -9.30
N VAL A 8 -35.64 11.57 -10.07
CA VAL A 8 -37.00 11.66 -9.54
C VAL A 8 -37.52 10.26 -9.20
N TYR A 9 -37.24 9.25 -10.02
CA TYR A 9 -37.68 7.85 -9.76
C TYR A 9 -36.90 7.19 -8.62
N LYS A 10 -35.59 7.42 -8.50
CA LYS A 10 -34.77 6.96 -7.37
C LYS A 10 -35.31 7.39 -6.01
N ARG A 11 -35.74 8.64 -5.93
CA ARG A 11 -36.37 9.18 -4.70
C ARG A 11 -37.75 8.56 -4.46
N GLN A 12 -38.45 8.15 -5.50
CA GLN A 12 -39.81 7.63 -5.36
C GLN A 12 -39.84 6.23 -4.70
N VAL A 13 -38.93 5.31 -5.05
CA VAL A 13 -38.90 3.99 -4.43
C VAL A 13 -38.53 4.11 -2.96
N ASN A 14 -37.45 4.80 -2.59
CA ASN A 14 -37.09 4.99 -1.20
C ASN A 14 -38.17 5.78 -0.42
N THR A 15 -38.76 6.82 -1.03
CA THR A 15 -39.86 7.58 -0.38
C THR A 15 -41.09 6.72 -0.13
N VAL A 16 -41.37 5.76 -1.00
CA VAL A 16 -42.48 4.80 -0.77
C VAL A 16 -42.19 3.92 0.45
N TYR A 17 -40.95 3.42 0.58
CA TYR A 17 -40.58 2.61 1.74
C TYR A 17 -40.38 3.43 3.02
N ASP A 18 -39.91 4.69 2.93
CA ASP A 18 -39.84 5.60 4.07
C ASP A 18 -41.22 5.90 4.67
N GLY A 19 -42.26 5.93 3.84
CA GLY A 19 -43.66 6.07 4.29
C GLY A 19 -44.33 4.77 4.79
N LYS A 20 -43.58 3.68 4.87
CA LYS A 20 -44.09 2.38 5.33
C LYS A 20 -44.42 2.40 6.83
N GLY A 21 -45.67 2.16 7.14
CA GLY A 21 -46.14 2.10 8.55
C GLY A 21 -46.59 3.43 9.15
N GLU A 22 -46.48 4.56 8.43
CA GLU A 22 -47.14 5.81 8.86
C GLU A 22 -48.64 5.73 8.69
N SER A 23 -49.40 6.49 9.48
CA SER A 23 -50.90 6.42 9.54
C SER A 23 -51.58 6.77 8.22
N ASP A 24 -50.87 7.50 7.35
CA ASP A 24 -51.26 7.95 6.01
C ASP A 24 -50.34 7.43 4.89
N GLY A 25 -49.40 6.54 5.21
CA GLY A 25 -48.46 5.92 4.29
C GLY A 25 -48.94 4.60 3.69
N PHE A 26 -48.04 3.89 3.03
CA PHE A 26 -48.32 2.60 2.42
C PHE A 26 -48.24 1.47 3.45
N SER A 27 -49.25 0.58 3.44
CA SER A 27 -49.24 -0.62 4.30
C SER A 27 -49.04 -1.87 3.44
N GLY A 28 -48.39 -2.91 4.00
CA GLY A 28 -48.18 -4.18 3.32
C GLY A 28 -46.95 -4.19 2.40
N LEU A 29 -46.10 -3.17 2.50
CA LEU A 29 -44.78 -3.17 1.89
C LEU A 29 -43.74 -3.79 2.85
N GLY A 30 -42.76 -4.52 2.30
CA GLY A 30 -41.62 -5.01 3.08
C GLY A 30 -40.96 -6.30 2.59
N ASP A 31 -41.62 -7.09 1.74
CA ASP A 31 -41.11 -8.36 1.21
C ASP A 31 -41.25 -8.47 -0.33
N GLU A 32 -41.58 -7.37 -0.99
CA GLU A 32 -41.74 -7.35 -2.43
C GLU A 32 -40.40 -7.50 -3.15
N GLU A 33 -40.46 -8.18 -4.28
CA GLU A 33 -39.39 -8.15 -5.29
C GLU A 33 -39.36 -6.77 -5.94
N VAL A 34 -38.19 -6.16 -6.01
CA VAL A 34 -37.98 -4.84 -6.62
C VAL A 34 -37.09 -4.98 -7.85
N THR A 35 -37.53 -4.44 -8.98
CA THR A 35 -36.72 -4.34 -10.19
C THR A 35 -36.26 -2.90 -10.39
N LEU A 36 -34.94 -2.70 -10.44
CA LEU A 36 -34.35 -1.40 -10.77
C LEU A 36 -34.29 -1.23 -12.29
N THR A 37 -34.74 -0.07 -12.76
CA THR A 37 -34.70 0.29 -14.18
C THR A 37 -33.64 1.35 -14.51
N ASP A 38 -33.01 1.89 -13.47
CA ASP A 38 -31.95 2.87 -13.60
C ASP A 38 -30.64 2.20 -14.05
N THR A 39 -29.92 2.85 -14.95
CA THR A 39 -28.61 2.40 -15.40
C THR A 39 -27.45 2.91 -14.53
N THR A 40 -27.69 3.94 -13.74
CA THR A 40 -26.73 4.50 -12.77
C THR A 40 -27.43 4.71 -11.44
N VAL A 41 -26.88 4.14 -10.38
CA VAL A 41 -27.47 4.20 -9.04
C VAL A 41 -26.40 4.52 -8.00
N SER A 42 -26.79 5.27 -6.96
CA SER A 42 -25.90 5.53 -5.83
C SER A 42 -25.79 4.30 -4.91
N ALA A 43 -24.58 3.96 -4.48
CA ALA A 43 -24.34 2.89 -3.52
C ALA A 43 -25.13 3.10 -2.21
N SER A 44 -25.28 4.34 -1.74
CA SER A 44 -26.07 4.66 -0.55
C SER A 44 -27.56 4.40 -0.74
N VAL A 45 -28.10 4.67 -1.92
CA VAL A 45 -29.50 4.39 -2.26
C VAL A 45 -29.75 2.88 -2.34
N LEU A 46 -28.82 2.12 -2.93
CA LEU A 46 -28.91 0.66 -2.96
C LEU A 46 -28.85 0.07 -1.54
N LYS A 47 -27.96 0.59 -0.72
CA LYS A 47 -27.82 0.18 0.67
C LYS A 47 -29.11 0.44 1.47
N ASP A 48 -29.65 1.65 1.38
CA ASP A 48 -30.89 2.02 2.06
C ASP A 48 -32.08 1.15 1.60
N LEU A 49 -32.17 0.84 0.31
CA LEU A 49 -33.24 0.00 -0.23
C LEU A 49 -33.25 -1.42 0.36
N TYR A 50 -32.10 -2.06 0.57
CA TYR A 50 -32.08 -3.40 1.16
C TYR A 50 -32.11 -3.38 2.70
N GLU A 51 -31.65 -2.33 3.36
CA GLU A 51 -31.67 -2.23 4.81
C GLU A 51 -33.05 -1.80 5.37
N ASN A 52 -33.66 -0.81 4.73
CA ASN A 52 -34.87 -0.15 5.22
C ASN A 52 -36.07 -0.33 4.30
N GLY A 53 -35.86 -0.70 3.05
CA GLY A 53 -36.91 -0.87 2.05
C GLY A 53 -37.53 -2.28 2.10
N THR A 54 -37.12 -3.15 1.21
CA THR A 54 -37.70 -4.50 1.06
C THR A 54 -36.82 -5.59 1.69
N THR A 55 -37.42 -6.68 2.16
CA THR A 55 -36.75 -7.94 2.46
C THR A 55 -36.76 -8.92 1.27
N GLY A 56 -37.46 -8.60 0.20
CA GLY A 56 -37.49 -9.34 -1.08
C GLY A 56 -36.18 -9.21 -1.88
N THR A 57 -36.09 -9.93 -2.98
CA THR A 57 -34.95 -9.85 -3.90
C THR A 57 -35.01 -8.54 -4.71
N ILE A 58 -33.85 -7.96 -4.95
CA ILE A 58 -33.72 -6.74 -5.75
C ILE A 58 -33.01 -7.10 -7.07
N ASP A 59 -33.71 -6.99 -8.18
CA ASP A 59 -33.15 -7.15 -9.53
C ASP A 59 -32.50 -5.84 -9.97
N ALA A 60 -31.18 -5.84 -10.08
CA ALA A 60 -30.35 -4.72 -10.51
C ALA A 60 -29.69 -4.96 -11.88
N SER A 61 -30.22 -5.86 -12.69
CA SER A 61 -29.65 -6.24 -14.00
C SER A 61 -29.55 -5.07 -15.00
N SER A 62 -30.33 -4.01 -14.81
CA SER A 62 -30.25 -2.78 -15.59
C SER A 62 -29.15 -1.80 -15.13
N VAL A 63 -28.55 -2.03 -13.96
CA VAL A 63 -27.53 -1.14 -13.42
C VAL A 63 -26.19 -1.39 -14.12
N HIS A 64 -25.63 -0.34 -14.70
CA HIS A 64 -24.33 -0.39 -15.40
C HIS A 64 -23.27 0.41 -14.65
N THR A 65 -23.68 1.31 -13.76
CA THR A 65 -22.78 2.12 -12.96
C THR A 65 -23.31 2.28 -11.53
N VAL A 66 -22.48 1.96 -10.56
CA VAL A 66 -22.68 2.29 -9.15
C VAL A 66 -21.81 3.49 -8.81
N SER A 67 -22.38 4.51 -8.19
CA SER A 67 -21.63 5.72 -7.78
C SER A 67 -22.03 6.09 -6.35
N GLY A 68 -21.41 7.10 -5.77
CA GLY A 68 -21.76 7.53 -4.42
C GLY A 68 -21.38 8.97 -4.11
N THR A 69 -21.58 9.36 -2.86
CA THR A 69 -21.15 10.63 -2.30
C THR A 69 -20.45 10.35 -0.96
N GLY A 70 -19.11 10.46 -0.93
CA GLY A 70 -18.30 10.49 0.28
C GLY A 70 -18.11 9.16 1.04
N THR A 71 -18.89 8.12 0.77
CA THR A 71 -18.76 6.78 1.40
C THR A 71 -19.10 5.67 0.41
N THR A 72 -18.63 5.85 -0.84
CA THR A 72 -18.97 4.93 -1.93
C THR A 72 -18.46 3.52 -1.65
N ILE A 73 -17.21 3.38 -1.23
CA ILE A 73 -16.56 2.08 -1.00
C ILE A 73 -17.30 1.29 0.07
N THR A 74 -17.54 1.89 1.24
CA THR A 74 -18.23 1.23 2.34
C THR A 74 -19.65 0.81 1.97
N ASN A 75 -20.41 1.68 1.31
CA ASN A 75 -21.78 1.39 0.91
C ASN A 75 -21.84 0.34 -0.20
N ALA A 76 -20.98 0.42 -1.21
CA ALA A 76 -20.90 -0.55 -2.28
C ALA A 76 -20.52 -1.94 -1.73
N ASN A 77 -19.48 -2.04 -0.90
CA ASN A 77 -19.10 -3.30 -0.27
C ASN A 77 -20.27 -3.91 0.51
N ALA A 78 -21.04 -3.11 1.25
CA ALA A 78 -22.22 -3.58 1.97
C ALA A 78 -23.31 -4.10 1.02
N VAL A 79 -23.56 -3.41 -0.10
CA VAL A 79 -24.51 -3.81 -1.12
C VAL A 79 -24.14 -5.17 -1.72
N TYR A 80 -22.89 -5.33 -2.19
CA TYR A 80 -22.43 -6.59 -2.78
C TYR A 80 -22.43 -7.74 -1.77
N ALA A 81 -21.99 -7.49 -0.54
CA ALA A 81 -21.96 -8.50 0.51
C ALA A 81 -23.35 -8.92 1.00
N SER A 82 -24.38 -8.10 0.77
CA SER A 82 -25.75 -8.36 1.26
C SER A 82 -26.38 -9.64 0.69
N GLY A 83 -26.00 -10.07 -0.51
CA GLY A 83 -26.61 -11.17 -1.25
C GLY A 83 -28.07 -10.93 -1.65
N ARG A 84 -28.55 -9.68 -1.53
CA ARG A 84 -29.94 -9.28 -1.81
C ARG A 84 -30.18 -8.87 -3.27
N PHE A 85 -29.10 -8.60 -4.00
CA PHE A 85 -29.16 -8.12 -5.37
C PHE A 85 -28.87 -9.24 -6.36
N THR A 86 -29.67 -9.31 -7.41
CA THR A 86 -29.38 -10.09 -8.62
C THR A 86 -28.95 -9.15 -9.74
N GLY A 87 -28.06 -9.60 -10.61
CA GLY A 87 -27.61 -8.83 -11.79
C GLY A 87 -26.49 -7.82 -11.51
N LEU A 88 -26.00 -7.69 -10.28
CA LEU A 88 -24.75 -6.97 -9.98
C LEU A 88 -23.53 -7.88 -10.21
N GLY A 89 -22.36 -7.25 -10.44
CA GLY A 89 -21.06 -7.92 -10.59
C GLY A 89 -20.33 -7.61 -11.91
N SER A 90 -20.89 -6.74 -12.75
CA SER A 90 -20.28 -6.31 -14.03
C SER A 90 -20.34 -4.80 -14.29
N GLU A 91 -20.93 -4.05 -13.39
CA GLU A 91 -21.06 -2.61 -13.47
C GLU A 91 -19.75 -1.90 -13.12
N ASN A 92 -19.58 -0.72 -13.72
CA ASN A 92 -18.52 0.18 -13.30
C ASN A 92 -18.86 0.80 -11.94
N VAL A 93 -17.86 1.03 -11.12
CA VAL A 93 -18.02 1.75 -9.86
C VAL A 93 -17.22 3.05 -9.90
N THR A 94 -17.88 4.17 -9.64
CA THR A 94 -17.23 5.48 -9.55
C THR A 94 -17.14 5.86 -8.07
N ILE A 95 -15.93 5.88 -7.53
CA ILE A 95 -15.65 6.27 -6.15
C ILE A 95 -15.68 7.79 -6.06
N THR A 96 -16.24 8.29 -4.95
CA THR A 96 -16.25 9.71 -4.61
C THR A 96 -15.60 9.97 -3.24
N ASP A 97 -15.07 8.92 -2.63
CA ASP A 97 -14.26 9.00 -1.42
C ASP A 97 -12.93 9.67 -1.78
N THR A 98 -12.48 10.60 -0.94
CA THR A 98 -11.24 11.35 -1.19
C THR A 98 -10.11 10.91 -0.26
N GLY A 99 -10.46 10.45 0.94
CA GLY A 99 -9.52 10.27 2.05
C GLY A 99 -8.97 11.61 2.56
N SER A 100 -8.33 11.59 3.71
CA SER A 100 -7.60 12.73 4.24
C SER A 100 -6.41 12.27 5.06
N ALA A 101 -5.27 12.97 4.92
CA ALA A 101 -4.06 12.64 5.64
C ALA A 101 -4.19 12.96 7.14
N GLY A 102 -3.77 12.03 7.99
CA GLY A 102 -3.46 12.32 9.39
C GLY A 102 -4.54 12.04 10.43
N ASP A 103 -5.74 11.60 10.04
CA ASP A 103 -6.86 11.42 10.98
C ASP A 103 -7.41 9.98 11.04
N GLY A 104 -6.73 8.99 10.43
CA GLY A 104 -7.30 7.65 10.22
C GLY A 104 -8.54 7.66 9.30
N ASN A 105 -8.67 8.69 8.48
CA ASN A 105 -9.72 8.86 7.50
C ASN A 105 -9.21 8.65 6.06
N GLY A 106 -8.06 8.01 5.91
CA GLY A 106 -7.58 7.53 4.62
C GLY A 106 -8.55 6.52 4.02
N VAL A 107 -8.50 6.36 2.71
CA VAL A 107 -9.19 5.24 2.09
C VAL A 107 -8.40 3.98 2.40
N VAL A 108 -9.03 3.04 3.13
CA VAL A 108 -8.44 1.74 3.45
C VAL A 108 -8.35 0.90 2.17
N VAL A 109 -7.13 0.63 1.73
CA VAL A 109 -6.89 -0.07 0.46
C VAL A 109 -7.48 -1.49 0.42
N ALA A 110 -7.61 -2.15 1.57
CA ALA A 110 -8.23 -3.48 1.65
C ALA A 110 -9.72 -3.46 1.25
N ASP A 111 -10.44 -2.40 1.61
CA ASP A 111 -11.84 -2.20 1.23
C ASP A 111 -11.97 -1.88 -0.27
N LEU A 112 -11.02 -1.12 -0.83
CA LEU A 112 -10.94 -0.85 -2.26
C LEU A 112 -10.67 -2.13 -3.06
N ASN A 113 -9.74 -2.97 -2.60
CA ASN A 113 -9.47 -4.27 -3.22
C ASN A 113 -10.68 -5.22 -3.12
N THR A 114 -11.39 -5.19 -2.00
CA THR A 114 -12.63 -5.96 -1.80
C THR A 114 -13.67 -5.53 -2.81
N LEU A 115 -13.89 -4.23 -2.98
CA LEU A 115 -14.81 -3.67 -3.97
C LEU A 115 -14.43 -4.10 -5.39
N ASN A 116 -13.15 -4.02 -5.74
CA ASN A 116 -12.67 -4.47 -7.04
C ASN A 116 -12.89 -5.96 -7.27
N GLY A 117 -12.90 -6.77 -6.22
CA GLY A 117 -13.21 -8.21 -6.29
C GLY A 117 -14.70 -8.52 -6.53
N TYR A 118 -15.60 -7.59 -6.27
CA TYR A 118 -17.04 -7.79 -6.46
C TYR A 118 -17.54 -7.52 -7.88
N THR A 119 -16.83 -6.70 -8.64
CA THR A 119 -17.24 -6.37 -10.02
C THR A 119 -16.15 -6.73 -11.03
N THR A 120 -16.57 -7.13 -12.21
CA THR A 120 -15.68 -7.25 -13.39
C THR A 120 -15.61 -5.96 -14.20
N GLY A 121 -16.37 -4.93 -13.82
CA GLY A 121 -16.28 -3.58 -14.39
C GLY A 121 -15.10 -2.80 -13.84
N ASN A 122 -14.93 -1.58 -14.30
CA ASN A 122 -13.88 -0.68 -13.83
C ASN A 122 -14.28 -0.02 -12.49
N VAL A 123 -13.35 0.03 -11.55
CA VAL A 123 -13.45 0.81 -10.32
C VAL A 123 -12.66 2.10 -10.52
N ASP A 124 -13.34 3.21 -10.75
CA ASP A 124 -12.72 4.53 -10.92
C ASP A 124 -12.45 5.16 -9.55
N ALA A 125 -11.18 5.23 -9.19
CA ALA A 125 -10.65 5.75 -7.94
C ALA A 125 -10.00 7.14 -8.07
N GLY A 126 -10.23 7.84 -9.17
CA GLY A 126 -9.55 9.11 -9.50
C GLY A 126 -9.85 10.28 -8.56
N THR A 127 -10.76 10.14 -7.60
CA THR A 127 -11.02 11.15 -6.56
C THR A 127 -10.23 10.90 -5.28
N ILE A 128 -9.64 9.71 -5.12
CA ILE A 128 -8.85 9.38 -3.94
C ILE A 128 -7.57 10.20 -3.97
N SER A 129 -7.27 10.86 -2.87
CA SER A 129 -6.04 11.62 -2.68
C SER A 129 -5.16 11.05 -1.56
N PHE A 130 -5.71 10.12 -0.78
CA PHE A 130 -5.01 9.53 0.35
C PHE A 130 -5.43 8.05 0.54
N LEU A 131 -4.43 7.15 0.49
CA LEU A 131 -4.58 5.71 0.73
C LEU A 131 -3.83 5.29 1.99
N GLU A 132 -4.37 4.28 2.68
CA GLU A 132 -3.67 3.66 3.81
C GLU A 132 -3.83 2.14 3.79
N GLY A 133 -2.81 1.44 4.29
CA GLY A 133 -2.86 0.00 4.47
C GLY A 133 -1.53 -0.72 4.33
N LYS A 134 -1.60 -2.03 4.24
CA LYS A 134 -0.43 -2.90 4.06
C LYS A 134 0.17 -2.75 2.66
N ILE A 135 1.50 -2.77 2.56
CA ILE A 135 2.23 -2.68 1.27
C ILE A 135 1.73 -3.72 0.27
N SER A 136 1.46 -4.95 0.74
CA SER A 136 0.96 -6.00 -0.14
C SER A 136 -0.41 -5.68 -0.74
N ALA A 137 -1.30 -5.07 0.04
CA ALA A 137 -2.63 -4.66 -0.41
C ALA A 137 -2.54 -3.42 -1.32
N LEU A 138 -1.66 -2.47 -0.99
CA LEU A 138 -1.38 -1.29 -1.82
C LEU A 138 -0.84 -1.71 -3.19
N ASN A 139 0.20 -2.56 -3.23
CA ASN A 139 0.74 -3.07 -4.50
C ASN A 139 -0.30 -3.86 -5.30
N THR A 140 -1.24 -4.56 -4.63
CA THR A 140 -2.36 -5.24 -5.30
C THR A 140 -3.29 -4.23 -5.95
N ALA A 141 -3.68 -3.16 -5.26
CA ALA A 141 -4.58 -2.14 -5.80
C ALA A 141 -3.97 -1.45 -7.03
N TYR A 142 -2.73 -0.97 -6.93
CA TYR A 142 -2.03 -0.34 -8.05
C TYR A 142 -1.77 -1.31 -9.20
N GLY A 143 -1.39 -2.55 -8.88
CA GLY A 143 -1.14 -3.60 -9.88
C GLY A 143 -2.40 -4.13 -10.57
N SER A 144 -3.59 -3.84 -10.02
CA SER A 144 -4.88 -4.25 -10.61
C SER A 144 -5.30 -3.40 -11.80
N ALA A 145 -4.64 -2.25 -12.04
CA ALA A 145 -4.94 -1.39 -13.18
C ALA A 145 -4.79 -2.18 -14.49
N SER A 146 -5.88 -2.30 -15.25
CA SER A 146 -5.92 -3.09 -16.47
C SER A 146 -6.14 -2.21 -17.69
N ALA A 147 -5.35 -2.45 -18.73
CA ALA A 147 -5.58 -1.86 -20.06
C ALA A 147 -6.90 -2.28 -20.71
N LEU A 148 -7.57 -3.31 -20.17
CA LEU A 148 -8.84 -3.83 -20.66
C LEU A 148 -10.06 -3.15 -20.01
N GLY A 149 -9.85 -2.18 -19.11
CA GLY A 149 -10.94 -1.41 -18.50
C GLY A 149 -11.65 -2.12 -17.33
N ASN A 150 -11.10 -3.22 -16.84
CA ASN A 150 -11.46 -3.85 -15.58
C ASN A 150 -10.34 -3.61 -14.56
N GLY A 151 -10.67 -3.62 -13.28
CA GLY A 151 -9.72 -3.30 -12.22
C GLY A 151 -9.83 -1.84 -11.73
N ILE A 152 -8.84 -1.38 -10.97
CA ILE A 152 -8.86 -0.05 -10.36
C ILE A 152 -8.14 0.93 -11.27
N SER A 153 -8.81 2.03 -11.63
CA SER A 153 -8.24 3.11 -12.44
C SER A 153 -8.18 4.42 -11.64
N GLY A 154 -7.34 5.35 -12.11
CA GLY A 154 -7.27 6.70 -11.55
C GLY A 154 -6.33 6.86 -10.36
N LEU A 155 -5.68 5.78 -9.89
CA LEU A 155 -4.59 5.85 -8.92
C LEU A 155 -3.28 6.28 -9.59
N GLY A 156 -2.36 6.89 -8.80
CA GLY A 156 -1.01 7.23 -9.25
C GLY A 156 -0.45 8.57 -8.74
N ASN A 157 -1.23 9.32 -7.95
CA ASN A 157 -0.81 10.61 -7.38
C ASN A 157 -1.23 10.79 -5.91
N GLU A 158 -1.71 9.74 -5.27
CA GLU A 158 -2.16 9.76 -3.89
C GLU A 158 -0.98 9.78 -2.94
N THR A 159 -1.13 10.46 -1.81
CA THR A 159 -0.30 10.21 -0.64
C THR A 159 -0.69 8.86 -0.05
N VAL A 160 0.31 8.06 0.32
CA VAL A 160 0.10 6.72 0.85
C VAL A 160 0.73 6.60 2.23
N THR A 161 0.00 6.05 3.21
CA THR A 161 0.56 5.65 4.49
C THR A 161 0.60 4.13 4.58
N ILE A 162 1.78 3.57 4.90
CA ILE A 162 1.90 2.13 5.15
C ILE A 162 1.61 1.79 6.61
N ASP A 163 0.94 0.64 6.82
CA ASP A 163 0.63 0.10 8.15
C ASP A 163 1.58 -1.03 8.58
N ASP A 164 2.59 -1.32 7.77
CA ASP A 164 3.63 -2.29 8.09
C ASP A 164 4.64 -1.65 9.04
N THR A 165 5.06 -2.42 10.06
CA THR A 165 5.97 -1.89 11.10
C THR A 165 7.32 -2.59 11.12
N ALA A 166 7.37 -3.89 10.84
CA ALA A 166 8.60 -4.67 10.98
C ALA A 166 8.85 -5.59 9.78
N SER A 167 10.13 -5.84 9.49
CA SER A 167 10.61 -6.72 8.42
C SER A 167 10.03 -6.37 7.05
N ILE A 168 9.95 -5.08 6.75
CA ILE A 168 9.41 -4.58 5.49
C ILE A 168 10.36 -4.92 4.35
N ASP A 169 9.83 -5.54 3.31
CA ASP A 169 10.59 -5.85 2.10
C ASP A 169 10.88 -4.56 1.32
N ALA A 170 12.18 -4.24 1.17
CA ALA A 170 12.62 -3.02 0.48
C ALA A 170 12.20 -2.99 -0.99
N SER A 171 12.17 -4.13 -1.68
CA SER A 171 11.75 -4.20 -3.09
C SER A 171 10.26 -3.93 -3.25
N ALA A 172 9.44 -4.41 -2.30
CA ALA A 172 8.00 -4.16 -2.30
C ALA A 172 7.68 -2.68 -2.04
N LEU A 173 8.43 -2.02 -1.15
CA LEU A 173 8.27 -0.58 -0.88
C LEU A 173 8.80 0.29 -2.04
N ASN A 174 9.90 -0.10 -2.68
CA ASN A 174 10.38 0.54 -3.91
C ASN A 174 9.34 0.43 -5.05
N THR A 175 8.69 -0.73 -5.17
CA THR A 175 7.61 -0.94 -6.14
C THR A 175 6.44 -0.01 -5.87
N LEU A 176 6.02 0.09 -4.60
CA LEU A 176 4.94 1.00 -4.20
C LEU A 176 5.29 2.47 -4.51
N ASN A 177 6.51 2.89 -4.18
CA ASN A 177 6.98 4.25 -4.49
C ASN A 177 6.98 4.54 -6.00
N GLY A 178 7.21 3.52 -6.83
CA GLY A 178 7.14 3.66 -8.28
C GLY A 178 5.73 3.78 -8.86
N TYR A 179 4.69 3.48 -8.08
CA TYR A 179 3.30 3.56 -8.54
C TYR A 179 2.66 4.93 -8.33
N THR A 180 3.08 5.69 -7.33
CA THR A 180 2.51 7.01 -7.04
C THR A 180 3.55 8.12 -7.17
N THR A 181 3.14 9.29 -7.62
CA THR A 181 3.93 10.52 -7.55
C THR A 181 3.66 11.29 -6.26
N GLY A 182 2.77 10.78 -5.42
CA GLY A 182 2.57 11.28 -4.07
C GLY A 182 3.61 10.73 -3.10
N ASN A 183 3.62 11.27 -1.89
CA ASN A 183 4.54 10.82 -0.85
C ASN A 183 4.10 9.48 -0.25
N VAL A 184 5.04 8.55 -0.06
CA VAL A 184 4.83 7.31 0.69
C VAL A 184 5.32 7.52 2.12
N ASP A 185 4.42 7.54 3.09
CA ASP A 185 4.73 7.69 4.51
C ASP A 185 5.04 6.33 5.14
N ALA A 186 6.31 6.12 5.49
CA ALA A 186 6.85 4.94 6.15
C ALA A 186 7.34 5.24 7.59
N THR A 187 6.85 6.31 8.22
CA THR A 187 7.31 6.73 9.56
C THR A 187 7.03 5.71 10.66
N THR A 188 6.15 4.74 10.43
CA THR A 188 5.87 3.64 11.37
C THR A 188 6.78 2.43 11.19
N ALA A 189 7.62 2.42 10.16
CA ALA A 189 8.56 1.33 9.89
C ALA A 189 9.63 1.25 10.99
N GLU A 190 9.92 0.04 11.44
CA GLU A 190 10.96 -0.25 12.44
C GLU A 190 12.17 -0.96 11.81
N SER A 191 11.96 -1.69 10.73
CA SER A 191 13.02 -2.41 10.05
C SER A 191 12.71 -2.75 8.60
N PHE A 192 13.75 -2.75 7.77
CA PHE A 192 13.70 -3.17 6.37
C PHE A 192 14.55 -4.42 6.13
N THR A 193 14.14 -5.22 5.16
CA THR A 193 14.89 -6.40 4.70
C THR A 193 14.94 -6.42 3.18
N GLY A 194 16.04 -6.85 2.61
CA GLY A 194 16.17 -6.92 1.15
C GLY A 194 17.60 -7.12 0.68
N THR A 195 17.77 -7.07 -0.63
CA THR A 195 19.12 -7.01 -1.22
C THR A 195 19.77 -5.65 -0.92
N ILE A 196 21.10 -5.61 -0.91
CA ILE A 196 21.85 -4.35 -0.74
C ILE A 196 21.43 -3.31 -1.80
N SER A 197 21.13 -3.76 -3.01
CA SER A 197 20.66 -2.90 -4.11
C SER A 197 19.29 -2.31 -3.81
N ASP A 198 18.33 -3.12 -3.32
CA ASP A 198 16.98 -2.67 -2.98
C ASP A 198 17.00 -1.71 -1.79
N LEU A 199 17.80 -2.02 -0.76
CA LEU A 199 17.97 -1.15 0.41
C LEU A 199 18.60 0.20 0.03
N ASN A 200 19.66 0.22 -0.76
CA ASN A 200 20.26 1.47 -1.22
C ASN A 200 19.31 2.28 -2.12
N THR A 201 18.52 1.61 -2.95
CA THR A 201 17.46 2.27 -3.75
C THR A 201 16.39 2.88 -2.86
N LEU A 202 15.97 2.15 -1.82
CA LEU A 202 14.98 2.59 -0.84
C LEU A 202 15.42 3.90 -0.17
N TYR A 203 16.61 3.91 0.41
CA TYR A 203 17.12 5.09 1.10
C TYR A 203 17.43 6.26 0.16
N ALA A 204 17.80 5.98 -1.10
CA ALA A 204 17.98 7.03 -2.12
C ALA A 204 16.63 7.71 -2.49
N ALA A 205 15.49 7.05 -2.26
CA ALA A 205 14.17 7.61 -2.45
C ALA A 205 13.67 8.44 -1.24
N ALA A 206 14.50 8.63 -0.20
CA ALA A 206 14.11 9.37 0.99
C ALA A 206 13.71 10.81 0.64
N ALA A 207 12.53 11.23 1.08
CA ALA A 207 11.98 12.56 0.85
C ALA A 207 11.25 13.07 2.09
N SER A 208 11.38 14.36 2.36
CA SER A 208 10.62 15.00 3.44
C SER A 208 9.25 15.51 3.00
N SER A 209 9.04 15.68 1.71
CA SER A 209 7.78 16.13 1.09
C SER A 209 7.82 15.90 -0.42
N GLY A 210 6.66 15.72 -1.03
CA GLY A 210 6.51 15.45 -2.46
C GLY A 210 6.74 13.98 -2.80
N ASP A 211 7.17 13.72 -4.01
CA ASP A 211 7.50 12.39 -4.50
C ASP A 211 8.64 11.75 -3.67
N GLY A 212 8.48 10.48 -3.32
CA GLY A 212 9.44 9.71 -2.54
C GLY A 212 8.92 9.19 -1.20
N ILE A 213 9.82 8.64 -0.39
CA ILE A 213 9.47 7.93 0.85
C ILE A 213 9.88 8.78 2.06
N LYS A 214 8.92 9.07 2.91
CA LYS A 214 9.10 9.81 4.16
C LYS A 214 9.31 8.83 5.33
N GLY A 215 10.14 9.23 6.28
CA GLY A 215 10.34 8.51 7.53
C GLY A 215 11.50 7.51 7.49
N LEU A 216 12.39 7.61 6.50
CA LEU A 216 13.59 6.79 6.41
C LEU A 216 14.76 7.39 7.17
N GLY A 217 15.66 6.52 7.71
CA GLY A 217 16.92 6.87 8.35
C GLY A 217 17.05 6.43 9.79
N SER A 218 15.99 5.89 10.40
CA SER A 218 15.96 5.46 11.81
C SER A 218 15.51 4.00 11.97
N GLU A 219 15.66 3.17 10.95
CA GLU A 219 15.21 1.78 10.93
C GLU A 219 16.39 0.82 10.83
N ALA A 220 16.27 -0.33 11.50
CA ALA A 220 17.22 -1.41 11.33
C ALA A 220 17.13 -1.99 9.90
N ALA A 221 18.26 -2.36 9.31
CA ALA A 221 18.30 -2.98 8.01
C ALA A 221 18.86 -4.41 8.06
N THR A 222 18.29 -5.32 7.26
CA THR A 222 18.81 -6.70 7.10
C THR A 222 19.14 -6.95 5.64
N VAL A 223 20.43 -7.12 5.34
CA VAL A 223 20.93 -7.46 4.00
C VAL A 223 20.84 -8.97 3.80
N THR A 224 20.16 -9.41 2.74
CA THR A 224 19.87 -10.83 2.46
C THR A 224 20.80 -11.47 1.43
N ASP A 225 21.64 -10.67 0.79
CA ASP A 225 22.60 -11.16 -0.20
C ASP A 225 23.62 -12.12 0.41
N SER A 226 23.98 -13.18 -0.32
CA SER A 226 25.07 -14.08 0.05
C SER A 226 26.46 -13.53 -0.30
N SER A 227 26.53 -12.56 -1.21
CA SER A 227 27.75 -11.88 -1.63
C SER A 227 27.48 -10.41 -1.86
N VAL A 228 28.26 -9.52 -1.22
CA VAL A 228 28.03 -8.07 -1.27
C VAL A 228 29.34 -7.31 -1.51
N SER A 229 29.20 -6.07 -1.97
CA SER A 229 30.30 -5.11 -2.05
C SER A 229 30.44 -4.35 -0.72
N ALA A 230 31.69 -4.20 -0.26
CA ALA A 230 31.98 -3.39 0.93
C ALA A 230 31.59 -1.91 0.73
N SER A 231 31.75 -1.36 -0.48
CA SER A 231 31.35 0.01 -0.79
C SER A 231 29.84 0.22 -0.70
N ASP A 232 29.02 -0.76 -1.13
CA ASP A 232 27.57 -0.66 -1.08
C ASP A 232 27.06 -0.79 0.37
N LEU A 233 27.69 -1.64 1.19
CA LEU A 233 27.42 -1.69 2.63
C LEU A 233 27.78 -0.37 3.31
N ASN A 234 28.96 0.20 3.03
CA ASN A 234 29.34 1.50 3.56
C ASN A 234 28.35 2.60 3.15
N THR A 235 27.83 2.55 1.92
CA THR A 235 26.77 3.47 1.46
C THR A 235 25.51 3.31 2.29
N LEU A 236 25.06 2.07 2.51
CA LEU A 236 23.87 1.79 3.34
C LEU A 236 24.06 2.34 4.77
N ASN A 237 25.22 2.17 5.36
CA ASN A 237 25.52 2.65 6.72
C ASN A 237 25.46 4.17 6.85
N THR A 238 25.64 4.92 5.77
CA THR A 238 25.49 6.39 5.82
C THR A 238 24.03 6.85 5.79
N ASN A 239 23.10 5.96 5.54
CA ASN A 239 21.71 6.26 5.31
C ASN A 239 20.78 5.88 6.49
N THR A 240 21.26 5.11 7.45
CA THR A 240 20.51 4.76 8.67
C THR A 240 21.39 4.88 9.90
N ASP A 241 20.82 5.41 10.99
CA ASP A 241 21.45 5.53 12.29
C ASP A 241 21.23 4.27 13.17
N TYR A 242 20.81 3.14 12.57
CA TYR A 242 20.53 1.89 13.27
C TYR A 242 21.36 0.72 12.73
N ASN A 243 21.36 -0.38 13.47
CA ASN A 243 22.12 -1.58 13.12
C ASN A 243 21.75 -2.17 11.77
N ILE A 244 22.77 -2.51 11.00
CA ILE A 244 22.65 -3.26 9.75
C ILE A 244 23.09 -4.70 9.99
N THR A 245 22.18 -5.64 9.85
CA THR A 245 22.47 -7.07 9.90
C THR A 245 22.90 -7.56 8.52
N VAL A 246 24.11 -8.11 8.42
CA VAL A 246 24.66 -8.64 7.17
C VAL A 246 24.67 -10.16 7.22
N ASN A 247 23.93 -10.80 6.31
CA ASN A 247 23.87 -12.28 6.18
C ASN A 247 24.79 -12.81 5.08
N ALA A 248 25.65 -11.95 4.51
CA ALA A 248 26.56 -12.34 3.44
C ALA A 248 27.63 -13.31 3.94
N THR A 249 28.00 -14.25 3.10
CA THR A 249 29.12 -15.20 3.31
C THR A 249 30.36 -14.82 2.52
N ALA A 250 30.25 -13.82 1.63
CA ALA A 250 31.35 -13.27 0.85
C ALA A 250 31.23 -11.75 0.72
N ILE A 251 32.34 -11.05 0.90
CA ILE A 251 32.45 -9.60 0.73
C ILE A 251 33.59 -9.31 -0.24
N SER A 252 33.34 -8.40 -1.18
CA SER A 252 34.36 -7.91 -2.11
C SER A 252 34.50 -6.39 -2.03
N GLY A 253 35.70 -5.87 -2.27
CA GLY A 253 35.93 -4.42 -2.30
C GLY A 253 37.38 -4.04 -2.29
N SER A 254 37.65 -2.73 -2.35
CA SER A 254 38.99 -2.22 -2.13
C SER A 254 39.41 -2.43 -0.67
N LEU A 255 40.71 -2.46 -0.42
CA LEU A 255 41.24 -2.53 0.95
C LEU A 255 40.70 -1.40 1.81
N SER A 256 40.53 -0.22 1.25
CA SER A 256 39.95 0.96 1.94
C SER A 256 38.49 0.71 2.35
N ASP A 257 37.65 0.23 1.41
CA ASP A 257 36.22 -0.01 1.70
C ASP A 257 36.03 -1.13 2.72
N VAL A 258 36.79 -2.22 2.60
CA VAL A 258 36.76 -3.32 3.54
C VAL A 258 37.24 -2.86 4.92
N SER A 259 38.30 -2.03 5.00
CA SER A 259 38.79 -1.48 6.25
C SER A 259 37.73 -0.58 6.93
N THR A 260 37.05 0.26 6.16
CA THR A 260 35.95 1.11 6.66
C THR A 260 34.79 0.25 7.17
N LEU A 261 34.38 -0.77 6.41
CA LEU A 261 33.30 -1.68 6.78
C LEU A 261 33.54 -2.35 8.14
N TYR A 262 34.74 -2.93 8.33
CA TYR A 262 35.08 -3.61 9.58
C TYR A 262 35.37 -2.64 10.73
N GLY A 263 35.73 -1.38 10.44
CA GLY A 263 35.83 -0.32 11.42
C GLY A 263 34.49 0.13 12.00
N ASN A 264 33.39 -0.08 11.24
CA ASN A 264 32.01 0.23 11.65
C ASN A 264 31.28 -1.01 12.21
N LYS A 265 31.99 -2.05 12.62
CA LYS A 265 31.36 -3.25 13.19
C LYS A 265 30.80 -2.92 14.57
N ALA A 266 29.52 -3.19 14.78
CA ALA A 266 28.85 -2.99 16.06
C ALA A 266 29.50 -3.87 17.16
N GLY A 267 29.75 -3.29 18.32
CA GLY A 267 30.32 -3.99 19.47
C GLY A 267 31.80 -3.71 19.74
N ASP A 268 32.45 -2.82 19.00
CA ASP A 268 33.78 -2.30 19.34
C ASP A 268 33.64 -1.02 20.17
N SER A 269 33.47 -1.21 21.49
CA SER A 269 33.69 -0.30 22.63
C SER A 269 32.94 1.05 22.69
N ASP A 270 32.19 1.49 21.72
CA ASP A 270 31.35 2.69 21.80
C ASP A 270 29.87 2.35 21.92
N ALA A 271 29.16 3.09 22.77
CA ALA A 271 27.73 2.92 23.03
C ALA A 271 26.83 3.34 21.82
N ASP A 272 27.38 3.34 20.62
CA ASP A 272 26.68 3.63 19.40
C ASP A 272 25.82 2.43 18.98
N THR A 273 24.56 2.69 18.75
CA THR A 273 23.57 1.67 18.32
C THR A 273 23.59 1.46 16.81
N ASP A 274 24.45 2.16 16.09
CA ASP A 274 24.65 2.08 14.65
C ASP A 274 25.88 1.22 14.32
N GLY A 275 25.82 0.55 13.16
CA GLY A 275 26.90 -0.26 12.66
C GLY A 275 26.48 -1.64 12.19
N PHE A 276 27.49 -2.44 11.81
CA PHE A 276 27.26 -3.74 11.21
C PHE A 276 27.26 -4.88 12.23
N THR A 277 26.24 -5.71 12.18
CA THR A 277 26.18 -7.01 12.87
C THR A 277 26.26 -8.15 11.85
N GLY A 278 26.70 -9.34 12.31
CA GLY A 278 26.81 -10.52 11.44
C GLY A 278 28.14 -10.62 10.69
N LEU A 279 29.02 -9.61 10.79
CA LEU A 279 30.35 -9.63 10.18
C LEU A 279 31.35 -10.42 11.00
N GLY A 280 32.30 -11.12 10.33
CA GLY A 280 33.46 -11.78 10.93
C GLY A 280 33.75 -13.20 10.45
N ASN A 281 32.90 -13.77 9.58
CA ASN A 281 33.08 -15.13 9.04
C ASN A 281 33.06 -15.17 7.51
N GLU A 282 33.06 -14.03 6.83
CA GLU A 282 32.90 -13.91 5.39
C GLU A 282 34.25 -14.18 4.68
N ALA A 283 34.15 -14.73 3.48
CA ALA A 283 35.30 -14.76 2.56
C ALA A 283 35.53 -13.35 1.99
N ILE A 284 36.70 -12.78 2.21
CA ILE A 284 37.04 -11.44 1.69
C ILE A 284 37.80 -11.55 0.39
N THR A 285 37.33 -10.84 -0.64
CA THR A 285 38.01 -10.67 -1.92
C THR A 285 38.42 -9.22 -2.11
N LEU A 286 39.71 -8.92 -2.07
CA LEU A 286 40.22 -7.59 -2.37
C LEU A 286 40.28 -7.37 -3.90
N THR A 287 39.83 -6.19 -4.32
CA THR A 287 39.77 -5.81 -5.75
C THR A 287 40.94 -4.88 -6.16
N ASP A 288 41.81 -4.51 -5.23
CA ASP A 288 42.99 -3.68 -5.52
C ASP A 288 43.93 -4.39 -6.49
N THR A 289 44.44 -3.66 -7.47
CA THR A 289 45.34 -4.16 -8.52
C THR A 289 46.80 -3.77 -8.30
N GLY A 290 47.14 -3.14 -7.17
CA GLY A 290 48.47 -2.64 -6.85
C GLY A 290 49.01 -3.15 -5.52
N SER A 291 50.04 -2.51 -5.01
CA SER A 291 50.59 -2.82 -3.67
C SER A 291 49.61 -2.37 -2.60
N VAL A 292 49.25 -3.28 -1.71
CA VAL A 292 48.41 -2.99 -0.52
C VAL A 292 49.23 -2.91 0.75
N ALA A 293 48.83 -2.10 1.71
CA ALA A 293 49.52 -1.91 2.96
C ALA A 293 49.38 -3.12 3.89
N ALA A 294 50.46 -3.75 4.26
CA ALA A 294 50.44 -4.96 5.10
C ALA A 294 49.83 -4.73 6.51
N ASN A 295 49.99 -3.53 7.07
CA ASN A 295 49.38 -3.20 8.36
C ASN A 295 47.86 -3.17 8.30
N THR A 296 47.26 -2.66 7.20
CA THR A 296 45.81 -2.64 7.00
C THR A 296 45.25 -4.06 6.81
N LEU A 297 45.96 -4.92 6.07
CA LEU A 297 45.59 -6.33 5.94
C LEU A 297 45.63 -7.03 7.30
N THR A 298 46.58 -6.72 8.16
CA THR A 298 46.67 -7.29 9.53
C THR A 298 45.46 -6.85 10.36
N THR A 299 45.03 -5.59 10.26
CA THR A 299 43.88 -5.07 10.99
C THR A 299 42.58 -5.81 10.56
N ILE A 300 42.37 -5.98 9.25
CA ILE A 300 41.19 -6.73 8.73
C ILE A 300 41.26 -8.20 9.20
N ALA A 301 42.43 -8.85 9.11
CA ALA A 301 42.59 -10.24 9.55
C ALA A 301 42.29 -10.40 11.05
N LEU A 302 42.66 -9.44 11.89
CA LEU A 302 42.31 -9.45 13.32
C LEU A 302 40.81 -9.25 13.56
N SER A 303 40.13 -8.47 12.75
CA SER A 303 38.68 -8.27 12.84
C SER A 303 37.87 -9.51 12.42
N LEU A 304 38.46 -10.39 11.59
CA LEU A 304 37.86 -11.65 11.14
C LEU A 304 38.12 -12.81 12.14
N ILE A 305 39.11 -12.68 13.04
CA ILE A 305 39.45 -13.72 14.02
C ILE A 305 38.72 -13.42 15.32
N HIS A 306 37.62 -14.12 15.58
CA HIS A 306 37.03 -14.16 16.91
C HIS A 306 37.89 -15.09 17.79
N ILE A 307 38.60 -14.49 18.73
CA ILE A 307 39.28 -15.23 19.82
C ILE A 307 38.34 -15.29 21.02
#